data_99fa899cde2c71b27416a4abda5829ea
#
_entry.id   99fa899cde2c71b27416a4abda5829ea
#
_cell.length_a   1.000
_cell.length_b   1.000
_cell.length_c   1.000
_cell.angle_alpha   90.00
_cell.angle_beta   90.00
_cell.angle_gamma   90.00
#
_symmetry.space_group_name_H-M   'P 1'
#
loop_
_entity.id
_entity.type
_entity.pdbx_description
1 polymer ?
#
loop_
_entity_poly.entity_id
_entity_poly.type
_entity_poly.pdbx_seq_one_letter_code
_entity_poly.pdbx_strand_id
1 'polypeptide(L)' 'MSALAVQTGAINLGQGFPDVDGPPELLDAAVAAIRGGRNQYPPGPGVPQLLEAIAGHQQRFYGLTVDPGGEVLVTAG' A
#
# COMPACT_ATOMS: atom_id res chain seq x y z
N MET A 1 -25.16 5.78 -1.49
CA MET A 1 -24.64 7.13 -1.85
C MET A 1 -23.92 7.11 -3.20
N SER A 2 -22.88 6.29 -3.38
CA SER A 2 -22.11 6.25 -4.66
C SER A 2 -22.96 5.89 -5.88
N ALA A 3 -23.87 4.90 -5.78
CA ALA A 3 -24.74 4.53 -6.88
C ALA A 3 -25.69 5.66 -7.28
N LEU A 4 -26.19 6.42 -6.31
CA LEU A 4 -27.06 7.57 -6.58
C LEU A 4 -26.29 8.69 -7.30
N ALA A 5 -25.06 8.98 -6.88
CA ALA A 5 -24.21 9.96 -7.55
C ALA A 5 -23.96 9.59 -9.02
N VAL A 6 -23.70 8.31 -9.31
CA VAL A 6 -23.54 7.82 -10.68
C VAL A 6 -24.83 7.99 -11.49
N GLN A 7 -25.98 7.60 -10.91
CA GLN A 7 -27.27 7.71 -11.61
C GLN A 7 -27.66 9.15 -11.94
N THR A 8 -27.32 10.10 -11.08
CA THR A 8 -27.69 11.52 -11.22
C THR A 8 -26.59 12.36 -11.87
N GLY A 9 -25.41 11.80 -12.13
CA GLY A 9 -24.24 12.55 -12.59
C GLY A 9 -23.71 13.56 -11.58
N ALA A 10 -24.03 13.39 -10.30
CA ALA A 10 -23.60 14.29 -9.24
C ALA A 10 -22.17 14.01 -8.79
N ILE A 11 -21.48 15.03 -8.30
CA ILE A 11 -20.17 14.89 -7.68
C ILE A 11 -20.32 14.17 -6.33
N ASN A 12 -19.66 13.03 -6.17
CA ASN A 12 -19.69 12.27 -4.93
C ASN A 12 -18.71 12.85 -3.91
N LEU A 13 -19.19 13.56 -2.92
CA LEU A 13 -18.39 14.09 -1.82
C LEU A 13 -18.42 13.21 -0.57
N GLY A 14 -19.20 12.13 -0.58
CA GLY A 14 -19.34 11.23 0.56
C GLY A 14 -18.25 10.16 0.63
N GLN A 15 -17.53 9.94 -0.45
CA GLN A 15 -16.48 8.93 -0.53
C GLN A 15 -15.38 9.41 -1.48
N GLY A 16 -14.19 9.57 -0.94
CA GLY A 16 -13.02 9.97 -1.72
C GLY A 16 -12.24 8.75 -2.23
N PHE A 17 -11.77 8.83 -3.46
CA PHE A 17 -10.81 7.90 -4.04
C PHE A 17 -9.97 8.64 -5.08
N PRO A 18 -8.71 8.22 -5.32
CA PRO A 18 -7.89 8.81 -6.37
C PRO A 18 -8.49 8.52 -7.76
N ASP A 19 -8.44 9.49 -8.64
CA ASP A 19 -8.83 9.37 -10.05
C ASP A 19 -7.62 9.13 -10.97
N VAL A 20 -6.49 8.77 -10.39
CA VAL A 20 -5.22 8.44 -11.07
C VAL A 20 -4.75 7.06 -10.64
N ASP A 21 -4.09 6.36 -11.54
CA ASP A 21 -3.66 4.97 -11.31
C ASP A 21 -2.41 4.84 -10.41
N GLY A 22 -1.74 5.94 -10.14
CA GLY A 22 -0.46 5.96 -9.43
C GLY A 22 0.75 5.94 -10.36
N PRO A 23 1.97 6.05 -9.81
CA PRO A 23 3.19 6.06 -10.61
C PRO A 23 3.37 4.77 -11.43
N PRO A 24 3.73 4.87 -12.72
CA PRO A 24 3.95 3.67 -13.56
C PRO A 24 4.98 2.70 -12.97
N GLU A 25 6.03 3.21 -12.34
CA GLU A 25 7.07 2.40 -11.71
C GLU A 25 6.51 1.51 -10.58
N LEU A 26 5.54 2.02 -9.84
CA LEU A 26 4.87 1.25 -8.78
C LEU A 26 4.00 0.13 -9.38
N LEU A 27 3.25 0.44 -10.43
CA LEU A 27 2.40 -0.54 -11.12
C LEU A 27 3.25 -1.65 -11.74
N ASP A 28 4.35 -1.29 -12.40
CA ASP A 28 5.28 -2.25 -13.01
C ASP A 28 5.94 -3.14 -11.94
N ALA A 29 6.33 -2.58 -10.81
CA ALA A 29 6.88 -3.35 -9.68
C ALA A 29 5.85 -4.35 -9.12
N ALA A 30 4.58 -3.96 -9.02
CA ALA A 30 3.51 -4.86 -8.57
C ALA A 30 3.29 -6.02 -9.55
N VAL A 31 3.26 -5.73 -10.85
CA VAL A 31 3.15 -6.75 -11.91
C VAL A 31 4.33 -7.71 -11.86
N ALA A 32 5.55 -7.19 -11.74
CA ALA A 32 6.77 -8.01 -11.64
C ALA A 32 6.75 -8.90 -10.39
N ALA A 33 6.28 -8.40 -9.26
CA ALA A 33 6.16 -9.18 -8.03
C ALA A 33 5.15 -10.34 -8.19
N ILE A 34 4.00 -10.09 -8.81
CA ILE A 34 2.98 -11.12 -9.07
C ILE A 34 3.55 -12.20 -9.98
N ARG A 35 4.13 -11.81 -11.11
CA ARG A 35 4.70 -12.76 -12.09
C ARG A 35 5.93 -13.49 -11.56
N GLY A 36 6.68 -12.86 -10.66
CA GLY A 36 7.83 -13.43 -9.98
C GLY A 36 7.49 -14.39 -8.85
N GLY A 37 6.20 -14.68 -8.62
CA GLY A 37 5.74 -15.64 -7.61
C GLY A 37 5.58 -15.08 -6.20
N ARG A 38 5.66 -13.77 -6.02
CA ARG A 38 5.42 -13.12 -4.71
C ARG A 38 3.92 -12.93 -4.43
N ASN A 39 3.18 -14.01 -4.52
CA ASN A 39 1.72 -14.04 -4.41
C ASN A 39 1.22 -15.12 -3.44
N GLN A 40 2.09 -15.60 -2.57
CA GLN A 40 1.78 -16.59 -1.54
C GLN A 40 1.62 -15.94 -0.17
N TYR A 41 1.19 -16.73 0.81
CA TYR A 41 1.00 -16.27 2.18
C TYR A 41 2.29 -15.71 2.77
N PRO A 42 2.30 -14.47 3.26
CA PRO A 42 3.46 -13.91 3.94
C PRO A 42 3.54 -14.42 5.38
N PRO A 43 4.69 -14.26 6.06
CA PRO A 43 4.74 -14.35 7.51
C PRO A 43 3.75 -13.39 8.18
N GLY A 44 3.22 -13.74 9.36
CA GLY A 44 2.20 -12.97 10.05
C GLY A 44 2.46 -11.47 10.18
N PRO A 45 3.67 -11.03 10.59
CA PRO A 45 3.98 -9.60 10.66
C PRO A 45 4.20 -8.90 9.30
N GLY A 46 4.37 -9.66 8.23
CA GLY A 46 4.72 -9.19 6.90
C GLY A 46 6.03 -9.81 6.39
N VAL A 47 6.31 -9.65 5.11
CA VAL A 47 7.59 -10.15 4.57
C VAL A 47 8.76 -9.30 5.08
N PRO A 48 9.90 -9.91 5.46
CA PRO A 48 11.02 -9.19 6.07
C PRO A 48 11.51 -8.00 5.25
N GLN A 49 11.59 -8.15 3.93
CA GLN A 49 12.01 -7.07 3.03
C GLN A 49 11.10 -5.84 3.10
N LEU A 50 9.78 -6.04 3.27
CA LEU A 50 8.84 -4.93 3.42
C LEU A 50 8.99 -4.26 4.79
N LEU A 51 9.16 -5.04 5.86
CA LEU A 51 9.39 -4.51 7.20
C LEU A 51 10.66 -3.64 7.26
N GLU A 52 11.74 -4.11 6.65
CA GLU A 52 13.00 -3.36 6.53
C GLU A 52 12.83 -2.09 5.68
N ALA A 53 12.11 -2.17 4.57
CA ALA A 53 11.83 -1.02 3.73
C ALA A 53 11.00 0.06 4.46
N ILE A 54 10.02 -0.36 5.27
CA ILE A 54 9.23 0.55 6.12
C ILE A 54 10.13 1.21 7.16
N ALA A 55 10.95 0.46 7.88
CA ALA A 55 11.88 1.00 8.86
C ALA A 55 12.86 2.01 8.24
N GLY A 56 13.42 1.67 7.08
CA GLY A 56 14.29 2.57 6.31
C GLY A 56 13.59 3.85 5.85
N HIS A 57 12.34 3.75 5.43
CA HIS A 57 11.51 4.92 5.07
C HIS A 57 11.30 5.83 6.28
N GLN A 58 10.93 5.28 7.43
CA GLN A 58 10.73 6.05 8.66
C GLN A 58 12.01 6.80 9.07
N GLN A 59 13.15 6.12 8.98
CA GLN A 59 14.43 6.76 9.28
C GLN A 59 14.75 7.89 8.30
N ARG A 60 14.58 7.64 7.00
CA ARG A 60 14.98 8.58 5.93
C ARG A 60 14.11 9.83 5.91
N PHE A 61 12.79 9.71 6.08
CA PHE A 61 11.86 10.83 5.96
C PHE A 61 11.49 11.49 7.28
N TYR A 62 11.57 10.76 8.39
CA TYR A 62 11.11 11.26 9.70
C TYR A 62 12.17 11.19 10.80
N GLY A 63 13.36 10.64 10.51
CA GLY A 63 14.41 10.47 11.51
C GLY A 63 14.06 9.48 12.63
N LEU A 64 13.05 8.63 12.41
CA LEU A 64 12.59 7.65 13.40
C LEU A 64 13.35 6.33 13.21
N THR A 65 13.96 5.85 14.27
CA THR A 65 14.58 4.52 14.31
C THR A 65 13.58 3.53 14.90
N VAL A 66 13.12 2.59 14.08
CA VAL A 66 12.20 1.52 14.49
C VAL A 66 12.83 0.17 14.19
N ASP A 67 12.60 -0.81 15.08
CA ASP A 67 13.01 -2.19 14.84
C ASP A 67 12.04 -2.87 13.87
N PRO A 68 12.50 -3.29 12.68
CA PRO A 68 11.61 -3.93 11.71
C PRO A 68 11.02 -5.26 12.19
N GLY A 69 11.72 -5.95 13.11
CA GLY A 69 11.27 -7.24 13.64
C GLY A 69 10.28 -7.16 14.80
N GLY A 70 10.26 -6.04 15.53
CA GLY A 70 9.46 -5.92 16.76
C GLY A 70 8.49 -4.74 16.78
N GLU A 71 8.71 -3.73 15.94
CA GLU A 71 7.96 -2.47 15.98
C GLU A 71 7.21 -2.16 14.67
N VAL A 72 7.24 -3.07 13.70
CA VAL A 72 6.55 -2.91 12.41
C VAL A 72 5.61 -4.10 12.18
N LEU A 73 4.37 -3.79 11.85
CA LEU A 73 3.36 -4.78 11.50
C LEU A 73 2.64 -4.35 10.22
N VAL A 74 2.56 -5.25 9.26
CA VAL A 74 1.83 -5.04 8.00
C VAL A 74 0.48 -5.73 8.08
N THR A 75 -0.58 -4.99 7.81
CA THR A 75 -1.95 -5.49 7.82
C THR A 75 -2.67 -5.16 6.52
N ALA A 76 -3.74 -5.89 6.24
CA ALA A 76 -4.61 -5.64 5.08
C ALA A 76 -5.76 -4.70 5.46
N GLY A 77 -5.41 -3.44 5.69
CA GLY A 77 -6.40 -2.43 6.10
C GLY A 77 -6.51 -2.21 7.59
#